data_2a4098382bc9da24f3ee0faebb8348e4
#
_entry.id   2a4098382bc9da24f3ee0faebb8348e4
#
_cell.length_a   1.000
_cell.length_b   1.000
_cell.length_c   1.000
_cell.angle_alpha   90.00
_cell.angle_beta   90.00
_cell.angle_gamma   90.00
#
_symmetry.space_group_name_H-M   'P 1'
#
loop_
_entity.id
_entity.type
_entity.pdbx_description
1 polymer ?
#
loop_
_entity_poly.entity_id
_entity_poly.type
_entity_poly.pdbx_seq_one_letter_code
_entity_poly.pdbx_strand_id
1 'polypeptide(L)'
;AGNTLNADSSLDIEDSYKKNYIRPAKRSYKTEKAVILKGEKLPFNHFAILHGYIPVSEIKQAAAKYGVTINQYLLGTFTWAIYKEYLKGQPSKRPISTVVPVNLRPYFNSNTTKNFFAVVSAYFKPEKDTYTFEDVLHIIADSLKEQINKENLEKLLSYNVSNEVNFIIRAVPRVFKSIAMRRIYKASLKANTSTITNLGVVSVDDMYKEYIDRFHVVLSMSKGQFIKGSVISYKDTLVFTFSSAIRETFIQKEFFRQMVRDGIHVSIESNGVYYE
;
A
#
# COMPACT_ATOMS: atom_id res chain seq x y z
N ALA A 1 -7.85 21.31 19.83
CA ALA A 1 -7.03 21.07 21.01
C ALA A 1 -5.76 20.37 20.54
N GLY A 2 -4.65 21.11 20.45
CA GLY A 2 -3.37 20.55 20.05
C GLY A 2 -2.90 19.56 21.11
N ASN A 3 -2.73 18.29 20.74
CA ASN A 3 -2.01 17.35 21.56
C ASN A 3 -0.54 17.79 21.59
N THR A 4 -0.14 18.53 22.60
CA THR A 4 1.27 18.65 22.98
C THR A 4 1.73 17.24 23.32
N LEU A 5 2.58 16.66 22.47
CA LEU A 5 3.27 15.41 22.71
C LEU A 5 4.22 15.64 23.90
N ASN A 6 3.76 15.37 25.11
CA ASN A 6 4.64 15.23 26.24
C ASN A 6 5.45 13.94 26.06
N ALA A 7 6.76 14.04 25.97
CA ALA A 7 7.69 12.93 25.77
C ALA A 7 7.59 11.81 26.84
N ASP A 8 6.89 12.06 27.96
CA ASP A 8 6.70 11.13 29.08
C ASP A 8 5.28 10.55 29.17
N SER A 9 4.49 10.59 28.08
CA SER A 9 3.15 10.02 28.12
C SER A 9 3.21 8.49 28.19
N SER A 10 2.40 7.89 29.08
CA SER A 10 2.22 6.43 29.18
C SER A 10 1.79 5.79 27.85
N LEU A 11 1.32 6.59 26.88
CA LEU A 11 0.93 6.20 25.53
C LEU A 11 2.13 5.73 24.68
N ASP A 12 3.33 6.27 24.94
CA ASP A 12 4.55 5.88 24.23
C ASP A 12 5.11 4.52 24.69
N ILE A 13 4.68 4.06 25.87
CA ILE A 13 5.11 2.79 26.46
C ILE A 13 4.20 1.64 26.04
N GLU A 14 2.93 1.93 25.67
CA GLU A 14 1.93 0.92 25.37
C GLU A 14 2.33 0.06 24.15
N ASP A 15 2.39 -1.26 24.36
CA ASP A 15 2.48 -2.24 23.29
C ASP A 15 1.06 -2.66 22.86
N SER A 16 0.50 -1.90 21.91
CA SER A 16 -0.86 -2.11 21.45
C SER A 16 -1.08 -3.44 20.73
N TYR A 17 -0.04 -4.06 20.20
CA TYR A 17 -0.14 -5.40 19.64
C TYR A 17 -0.39 -6.44 20.74
N LYS A 18 0.37 -6.40 21.85
CA LYS A 18 0.17 -7.31 22.98
C LYS A 18 -1.12 -7.05 23.73
N LYS A 19 -1.50 -5.77 23.90
CA LYS A 19 -2.75 -5.38 24.55
C LYS A 19 -3.98 -5.96 23.85
N ASN A 20 -3.98 -5.97 22.53
CA ASN A 20 -5.10 -6.44 21.71
C ASN A 20 -4.95 -7.90 21.23
N TYR A 21 -3.94 -8.62 21.74
CA TYR A 21 -3.75 -10.03 21.45
C TYR A 21 -4.77 -10.89 22.23
N ILE A 22 -5.53 -11.72 21.54
CA ILE A 22 -6.60 -12.50 22.19
C ILE A 22 -6.20 -13.98 22.33
N ARG A 23 -5.64 -14.59 21.30
CA ARG A 23 -5.29 -16.03 21.31
C ARG A 23 -4.29 -16.39 20.22
N PRO A 24 -3.57 -17.52 20.37
CA PRO A 24 -2.71 -18.01 19.31
C PRO A 24 -3.49 -18.22 18.01
N ALA A 25 -3.00 -17.66 16.93
CA ALA A 25 -3.57 -17.82 15.60
C ALA A 25 -2.55 -18.44 14.65
N LYS A 26 -3.02 -19.34 13.77
CA LYS A 26 -2.21 -19.89 12.68
C LYS A 26 -2.53 -19.14 11.38
N ARG A 27 -1.53 -18.96 10.53
CA ARG A 27 -1.77 -18.42 9.20
C ARG A 27 -2.64 -19.36 8.39
N SER A 28 -3.75 -18.87 7.88
CA SER A 28 -4.76 -19.70 7.20
C SER A 28 -4.59 -19.78 5.69
N TYR A 29 -3.65 -19.03 5.09
CA TYR A 29 -3.50 -18.99 3.64
C TYR A 29 -2.04 -19.16 3.20
N LYS A 30 -1.86 -19.83 2.05
CA LYS A 30 -0.58 -19.89 1.35
C LYS A 30 -0.40 -18.63 0.54
N THR A 31 0.79 -18.04 0.64
CA THR A 31 1.16 -16.90 -0.20
C THR A 31 1.56 -17.40 -1.58
N GLU A 32 0.80 -17.05 -2.61
CA GLU A 32 1.15 -17.33 -4.00
C GLU A 32 2.28 -16.40 -4.47
N LYS A 33 3.01 -16.84 -5.49
CA LYS A 33 3.99 -15.96 -6.15
C LYS A 33 3.24 -14.97 -7.04
N ALA A 34 3.40 -13.69 -6.79
CA ALA A 34 2.79 -12.63 -7.58
C ALA A 34 3.57 -12.33 -8.88
N VAL A 35 2.94 -11.55 -9.74
CA VAL A 35 3.59 -10.91 -10.89
C VAL A 35 4.68 -9.97 -10.35
N ILE A 36 5.89 -10.08 -10.87
CA ILE A 36 6.99 -9.16 -10.55
C ILE A 36 7.19 -8.26 -11.76
N LEU A 37 6.97 -6.97 -11.57
CA LEU A 37 7.21 -5.96 -12.58
C LEU A 37 8.71 -5.91 -12.87
N LYS A 38 9.07 -6.06 -14.14
CA LYS A 38 10.46 -6.01 -14.61
C LYS A 38 10.56 -4.98 -15.72
N GLY A 39 11.72 -4.37 -15.85
CA GLY A 39 12.02 -3.42 -16.90
C GLY A 39 13.51 -3.12 -16.93
N GLU A 40 13.92 -2.16 -17.76
CA GLU A 40 15.25 -1.62 -17.77
C GLU A 40 15.49 -0.85 -16.46
N LYS A 41 16.52 -1.26 -15.72
CA LYS A 41 16.82 -0.61 -14.44
C LYS A 41 17.44 0.77 -14.69
N LEU A 42 17.03 1.71 -13.86
CA LEU A 42 17.72 2.98 -13.76
C LEU A 42 19.16 2.78 -13.26
N PRO A 43 20.09 3.70 -13.55
CA PRO A 43 21.46 3.65 -13.06
C PRO A 43 21.53 3.42 -11.55
N PHE A 44 22.65 2.89 -11.10
CA PHE A 44 22.85 2.57 -9.68
C PHE A 44 22.62 3.81 -8.80
N ASN A 45 21.86 3.62 -7.71
CA ASN A 45 21.42 4.67 -6.79
C ASN A 45 20.42 5.71 -7.36
N HIS A 46 19.95 5.55 -8.58
CA HIS A 46 18.88 6.40 -9.11
C HIS A 46 17.53 5.73 -8.91
N PHE A 47 16.52 6.52 -8.61
CA PHE A 47 15.13 6.13 -8.72
C PHE A 47 14.30 7.32 -9.19
N ALA A 48 13.31 7.03 -10.00
CA ALA A 48 12.43 8.03 -10.55
C ALA A 48 11.27 8.29 -9.60
N ILE A 49 10.91 9.56 -9.47
CA ILE A 49 9.75 10.02 -8.73
C ILE A 49 8.80 10.69 -9.70
N LEU A 50 7.53 10.35 -9.60
CA LEU A 50 6.45 10.97 -10.36
C LEU A 50 5.31 11.31 -9.41
N HIS A 51 5.04 12.59 -9.24
CA HIS A 51 3.91 13.10 -8.46
C HIS A 51 2.72 13.37 -9.39
N GLY A 52 1.55 12.87 -9.03
CA GLY A 52 0.28 13.28 -9.61
C GLY A 52 -0.51 14.07 -8.59
N TYR A 53 -0.91 15.29 -8.94
CA TYR A 53 -1.75 16.17 -8.12
C TYR A 53 -3.19 16.05 -8.59
N ILE A 54 -4.07 15.70 -7.69
CA ILE A 54 -5.44 15.28 -7.96
C ILE A 54 -6.37 16.01 -7.00
N PRO A 55 -7.42 16.71 -7.47
CA PRO A 55 -8.43 17.28 -6.59
C PRO A 55 -9.17 16.18 -5.82
N VAL A 56 -9.20 16.30 -4.48
CA VAL A 56 -9.88 15.30 -3.60
C VAL A 56 -11.38 15.24 -3.94
N SER A 57 -11.99 16.37 -4.22
CA SER A 57 -13.39 16.47 -4.61
C SER A 57 -13.70 15.66 -5.86
N GLU A 58 -12.85 15.72 -6.89
CA GLU A 58 -13.06 15.01 -8.16
C GLU A 58 -12.84 13.49 -8.03
N ILE A 59 -11.75 13.07 -7.37
CA ILE A 59 -11.50 11.63 -7.17
C ILE A 59 -12.56 10.99 -6.28
N LYS A 60 -13.13 11.75 -5.33
CA LYS A 60 -14.24 11.29 -4.50
C LYS A 60 -15.49 11.06 -5.34
N GLN A 61 -15.80 11.97 -6.27
CA GLN A 61 -16.91 11.81 -7.20
C GLN A 61 -16.72 10.63 -8.15
N ALA A 62 -15.52 10.48 -8.71
CA ALA A 62 -15.20 9.37 -9.59
C ALA A 62 -15.32 8.02 -8.86
N ALA A 63 -14.77 7.89 -7.65
CA ALA A 63 -14.90 6.68 -6.84
C ALA A 63 -16.37 6.37 -6.50
N ALA A 64 -17.16 7.39 -6.19
CA ALA A 64 -18.58 7.23 -5.88
C ALA A 64 -19.41 6.72 -7.08
N LYS A 65 -19.08 7.08 -8.33
CA LYS A 65 -19.73 6.53 -9.54
C LYS A 65 -19.62 5.01 -9.62
N TYR A 66 -18.53 4.43 -9.12
CA TYR A 66 -18.30 2.98 -9.09
C TYR A 66 -18.71 2.34 -7.76
N GLY A 67 -19.25 3.09 -6.80
CA GLY A 67 -19.63 2.58 -5.49
C GLY A 67 -18.47 2.14 -4.61
N VAL A 68 -17.27 2.70 -4.82
CA VAL A 68 -16.03 2.33 -4.11
C VAL A 68 -15.44 3.51 -3.33
N THR A 69 -14.56 3.22 -2.38
CA THR A 69 -13.80 4.25 -1.67
C THR A 69 -12.63 4.78 -2.54
N ILE A 70 -12.12 5.97 -2.22
CA ILE A 70 -10.92 6.53 -2.90
C ILE A 70 -9.75 5.53 -2.87
N ASN A 71 -9.53 4.86 -1.74
CA ASN A 71 -8.43 3.88 -1.62
C ASN A 71 -8.64 2.66 -2.54
N GLN A 72 -9.87 2.15 -2.62
CA GLN A 72 -10.21 1.05 -3.53
C GLN A 72 -10.08 1.48 -4.99
N TYR A 73 -10.52 2.70 -5.32
CA TYR A 73 -10.38 3.29 -6.66
C TYR A 73 -8.91 3.38 -7.08
N LEU A 74 -8.04 3.93 -6.23
CA LEU A 74 -6.61 4.04 -6.50
C LEU A 74 -5.94 2.67 -6.71
N LEU A 75 -6.26 1.69 -5.86
CA LEU A 75 -5.72 0.34 -5.96
C LEU A 75 -6.26 -0.43 -7.18
N GLY A 76 -7.54 -0.26 -7.49
CA GLY A 76 -8.16 -0.83 -8.70
C GLY A 76 -7.55 -0.24 -9.96
N THR A 77 -7.41 1.09 -10.03
CA THR A 77 -6.78 1.79 -11.16
C THR A 77 -5.32 1.36 -11.36
N PHE A 78 -4.56 1.20 -10.27
CA PHE A 78 -3.18 0.71 -10.36
C PHE A 78 -3.12 -0.75 -10.83
N THR A 79 -4.00 -1.61 -10.32
CA THR A 79 -4.09 -3.02 -10.75
C THR A 79 -4.50 -3.11 -12.22
N TRP A 80 -5.46 -2.30 -12.65
CA TRP A 80 -5.86 -2.17 -14.05
C TRP A 80 -4.70 -1.75 -14.95
N ALA A 81 -3.94 -0.73 -14.54
CA ALA A 81 -2.77 -0.28 -15.30
C ALA A 81 -1.71 -1.39 -15.47
N ILE A 82 -1.48 -2.20 -14.45
CA ILE A 82 -0.60 -3.37 -14.54
C ILE A 82 -1.19 -4.43 -15.46
N TYR A 83 -2.47 -4.78 -15.30
CA TYR A 83 -3.13 -5.78 -16.15
C TYR A 83 -3.09 -5.38 -17.62
N LYS A 84 -3.48 -4.15 -17.93
CA LYS A 84 -3.57 -3.64 -19.29
C LYS A 84 -2.19 -3.46 -19.95
N GLU A 85 -1.26 -2.81 -19.26
CA GLU A 85 0.00 -2.37 -19.88
C GLU A 85 1.15 -3.36 -19.68
N TYR A 86 1.22 -4.05 -18.56
CA TYR A 86 2.29 -5.01 -18.29
C TYR A 86 1.92 -6.44 -18.73
N LEU A 87 0.72 -6.90 -18.39
CA LEU A 87 0.21 -8.20 -18.83
C LEU A 87 -0.45 -8.16 -20.21
N LYS A 88 -0.60 -6.96 -20.82
CA LYS A 88 -1.22 -6.75 -22.13
C LYS A 88 -2.65 -7.31 -22.23
N GLY A 89 -3.39 -7.24 -21.11
CA GLY A 89 -4.74 -7.77 -21.01
C GLY A 89 -4.82 -9.30 -21.05
N GLN A 90 -3.70 -10.02 -20.90
CA GLN A 90 -3.66 -11.47 -21.01
C GLN A 90 -3.84 -12.17 -19.64
N PRO A 91 -4.38 -13.40 -19.64
CA PRO A 91 -4.43 -14.24 -18.45
C PRO A 91 -3.04 -14.48 -17.85
N SER A 92 -2.98 -14.65 -16.54
CA SER A 92 -1.74 -14.92 -15.84
C SER A 92 -1.93 -15.98 -14.76
N LYS A 93 -1.00 -16.94 -14.71
CA LYS A 93 -0.93 -17.94 -13.61
C LYS A 93 -0.58 -17.30 -12.26
N ARG A 94 -0.07 -16.06 -12.27
CA ARG A 94 0.34 -15.31 -11.07
C ARG A 94 -0.58 -14.13 -10.86
N PRO A 95 -1.01 -13.88 -9.62
CA PRO A 95 -1.83 -12.72 -9.31
C PRO A 95 -1.01 -11.42 -9.36
N ILE A 96 -1.69 -10.32 -9.62
CA ILE A 96 -1.25 -8.98 -9.25
C ILE A 96 -1.62 -8.81 -7.78
N SER A 97 -0.64 -8.56 -6.92
CA SER A 97 -0.83 -8.43 -5.48
C SER A 97 -0.16 -7.15 -4.99
N THR A 98 -0.95 -6.18 -4.58
CA THR A 98 -0.45 -4.90 -4.05
C THR A 98 -0.63 -4.85 -2.55
N VAL A 99 0.48 -4.71 -1.84
CA VAL A 99 0.51 -4.58 -0.38
C VAL A 99 -0.04 -3.22 0.06
N VAL A 100 -0.90 -3.25 1.06
CA VAL A 100 -1.53 -2.07 1.66
C VAL A 100 -1.39 -2.14 3.19
N PRO A 101 -0.62 -1.24 3.80
CA PRO A 101 -0.64 -1.06 5.25
C PRO A 101 -1.98 -0.45 5.70
N VAL A 102 -2.62 -1.06 6.70
CA VAL A 102 -3.90 -0.62 7.27
C VAL A 102 -3.68 -0.19 8.71
N ASN A 103 -4.03 1.05 9.02
CA ASN A 103 -3.99 1.56 10.39
C ASN A 103 -5.00 0.79 11.27
N LEU A 104 -4.52 0.20 12.36
CA LEU A 104 -5.33 -0.62 13.26
C LEU A 104 -6.06 0.19 14.34
N ARG A 105 -5.68 1.46 14.57
CA ARG A 105 -6.28 2.29 15.61
C ARG A 105 -7.82 2.43 15.53
N PRO A 106 -8.42 2.56 14.33
CA PRO A 106 -9.89 2.62 14.22
C PRO A 106 -10.61 1.32 14.60
N TYR A 107 -9.92 0.19 14.59
CA TYR A 107 -10.50 -1.15 14.83
C TYR A 107 -10.25 -1.66 16.25
N PHE A 108 -9.23 -1.13 16.92
CA PHE A 108 -8.79 -1.58 18.25
C PHE A 108 -8.60 -0.39 19.19
N ASN A 109 -8.87 -0.62 20.46
CA ASN A 109 -8.71 0.41 21.49
C ASN A 109 -7.22 0.68 21.74
N SER A 110 -6.66 1.65 21.03
CA SER A 110 -5.25 2.04 21.12
C SER A 110 -5.06 3.52 20.80
N ASN A 111 -4.34 4.19 21.70
CA ASN A 111 -3.88 5.57 21.54
C ASN A 111 -2.35 5.65 21.38
N THR A 112 -1.69 4.50 21.07
CA THR A 112 -0.23 4.47 20.94
C THR A 112 0.25 5.39 19.83
N THR A 113 1.38 6.08 20.05
CA THR A 113 2.10 6.85 19.04
C THR A 113 3.02 5.97 18.18
N LYS A 114 3.28 4.72 18.62
CA LYS A 114 4.09 3.74 17.91
C LYS A 114 3.36 3.21 16.66
N ASN A 115 4.13 2.58 15.77
CA ASN A 115 3.57 1.90 14.61
C ASN A 115 2.57 0.83 15.03
N PHE A 116 1.31 0.99 14.61
CA PHE A 116 0.24 0.05 14.88
C PHE A 116 -0.60 -0.16 13.61
N PHE A 117 -0.16 -1.11 12.78
CA PHE A 117 -0.79 -1.39 11.49
C PHE A 117 -0.78 -2.90 11.19
N ALA A 118 -1.69 -3.35 10.34
CA ALA A 118 -1.66 -4.65 9.70
C ALA A 118 -1.34 -4.48 8.21
N VAL A 119 -0.90 -5.55 7.58
CA VAL A 119 -0.62 -5.59 6.15
C VAL A 119 -1.63 -6.50 5.47
N VAL A 120 -2.39 -5.94 4.54
CA VAL A 120 -3.30 -6.67 3.65
C VAL A 120 -2.80 -6.58 2.21
N SER A 121 -3.39 -7.34 1.30
CA SER A 121 -3.02 -7.33 -0.11
C SER A 121 -4.25 -7.18 -0.99
N ALA A 122 -4.30 -6.13 -1.78
CA ALA A 122 -5.23 -6.02 -2.89
C ALA A 122 -4.85 -7.07 -3.94
N TYR A 123 -5.72 -8.06 -4.14
CA TYR A 123 -5.42 -9.27 -4.90
C TYR A 123 -6.29 -9.37 -6.14
N PHE A 124 -5.66 -9.55 -7.30
CA PHE A 124 -6.33 -9.79 -8.57
C PHE A 124 -5.59 -10.86 -9.36
N LYS A 125 -6.26 -11.94 -9.75
CA LYS A 125 -5.73 -13.01 -10.60
C LYS A 125 -6.48 -13.02 -11.92
N PRO A 126 -5.86 -12.61 -13.03
CA PRO A 126 -6.50 -12.59 -14.32
C PRO A 126 -6.58 -14.01 -14.89
N GLU A 127 -7.72 -14.67 -14.72
CA GLU A 127 -7.97 -16.04 -15.19
C GLU A 127 -8.79 -16.10 -16.47
N LYS A 128 -9.56 -15.03 -16.76
CA LYS A 128 -10.37 -14.89 -17.98
C LYS A 128 -9.57 -14.20 -19.07
N ASP A 129 -10.00 -14.39 -20.32
CA ASP A 129 -9.37 -13.77 -21.48
C ASP A 129 -9.50 -12.24 -21.53
N THR A 130 -10.55 -11.70 -20.95
CA THR A 130 -10.83 -10.26 -20.93
C THR A 130 -11.47 -9.80 -19.62
N TYR A 131 -11.04 -8.62 -19.17
CA TYR A 131 -11.64 -7.88 -18.05
C TYR A 131 -11.79 -6.41 -18.47
N THR A 132 -12.87 -5.79 -18.03
CA THR A 132 -13.05 -4.34 -18.09
C THR A 132 -12.36 -3.67 -16.90
N PHE A 133 -12.23 -2.34 -16.96
CA PHE A 133 -11.74 -1.56 -15.80
C PHE A 133 -12.61 -1.78 -14.57
N GLU A 134 -13.93 -1.77 -14.77
CA GLU A 134 -14.92 -1.94 -13.70
C GLU A 134 -14.83 -3.32 -13.05
N ASP A 135 -14.65 -4.39 -13.86
CA ASP A 135 -14.44 -5.75 -13.32
C ASP A 135 -13.24 -5.79 -12.37
N VAL A 136 -12.10 -5.25 -12.80
CA VAL A 136 -10.87 -5.22 -11.99
C VAL A 136 -11.05 -4.39 -10.74
N LEU A 137 -11.72 -3.25 -10.86
CA LEU A 137 -12.00 -2.34 -9.74
C LEU A 137 -12.85 -3.03 -8.67
N HIS A 138 -13.93 -3.70 -9.06
CA HIS A 138 -14.80 -4.40 -8.12
C HIS A 138 -14.12 -5.62 -7.48
N ILE A 139 -13.35 -6.41 -8.24
CA ILE A 139 -12.57 -7.52 -7.69
C ILE A 139 -11.59 -7.01 -6.62
N ILE A 140 -10.91 -5.90 -6.85
CA ILE A 140 -10.00 -5.29 -5.87
C ILE A 140 -10.77 -4.75 -4.66
N ALA A 141 -11.92 -4.11 -4.88
CA ALA A 141 -12.76 -3.59 -3.79
C ALA A 141 -13.25 -4.70 -2.87
N ASP A 142 -13.72 -5.82 -3.43
CA ASP A 142 -14.18 -6.99 -2.69
C ASP A 142 -13.03 -7.67 -1.95
N SER A 143 -11.88 -7.87 -2.60
CA SER A 143 -10.68 -8.42 -1.98
C SER A 143 -10.24 -7.62 -0.74
N LEU A 144 -10.31 -6.29 -0.82
CA LEU A 144 -9.98 -5.42 0.32
C LEU A 144 -11.06 -5.48 1.41
N LYS A 145 -12.34 -5.49 1.04
CA LYS A 145 -13.46 -5.58 1.97
C LYS A 145 -13.43 -6.87 2.79
N GLU A 146 -13.10 -8.00 2.15
CA GLU A 146 -12.92 -9.28 2.82
C GLU A 146 -11.77 -9.27 3.84
N GLN A 147 -10.71 -8.53 3.57
CA GLN A 147 -9.52 -8.50 4.43
C GLN A 147 -9.57 -7.41 5.49
N ILE A 148 -10.19 -6.24 5.18
CA ILE A 148 -10.23 -5.08 6.08
C ILE A 148 -11.54 -5.09 6.86
N ASN A 149 -11.69 -6.11 7.70
CA ASN A 149 -12.73 -6.16 8.72
C ASN A 149 -12.09 -6.52 10.07
N LYS A 150 -12.79 -6.22 11.17
CA LYS A 150 -12.27 -6.39 12.53
C LYS A 150 -11.80 -7.80 12.79
N GLU A 151 -12.57 -8.82 12.38
CA GLU A 151 -12.27 -10.24 12.63
C GLU A 151 -10.97 -10.68 11.93
N ASN A 152 -10.79 -10.33 10.66
CA ASN A 152 -9.58 -10.69 9.91
C ASN A 152 -8.35 -9.89 10.39
N LEU A 153 -8.52 -8.61 10.72
CA LEU A 153 -7.43 -7.79 11.29
C LEU A 153 -7.00 -8.32 12.66
N GLU A 154 -7.94 -8.82 13.47
CA GLU A 154 -7.66 -9.47 14.75
C GLU A 154 -6.88 -10.78 14.55
N LYS A 155 -7.26 -11.61 13.57
CA LYS A 155 -6.51 -12.82 13.20
C LYS A 155 -5.09 -12.50 12.75
N LEU A 156 -4.91 -11.45 11.94
CA LEU A 156 -3.59 -11.01 11.47
C LEU A 156 -2.72 -10.50 12.63
N LEU A 157 -3.30 -9.68 13.51
CA LEU A 157 -2.63 -9.19 14.71
C LEU A 157 -2.20 -10.37 15.60
N SER A 158 -3.15 -11.25 15.91
CA SER A 158 -2.91 -12.41 16.77
C SER A 158 -1.88 -13.37 16.20
N TYR A 159 -1.86 -13.58 14.87
CA TYR A 159 -0.83 -14.36 14.20
C TYR A 159 0.57 -13.76 14.39
N ASN A 160 0.72 -12.46 14.20
CA ASN A 160 2.00 -11.77 14.36
C ASN A 160 2.51 -11.86 15.80
N VAL A 161 1.64 -11.59 16.78
CA VAL A 161 2.01 -11.67 18.20
C VAL A 161 2.28 -13.11 18.64
N SER A 162 1.52 -14.09 18.15
CA SER A 162 1.73 -15.52 18.47
C SER A 162 3.14 -15.97 18.15
N ASN A 163 3.72 -15.50 17.04
CA ASN A 163 5.09 -15.84 16.65
C ASN A 163 6.13 -15.21 17.57
N GLU A 164 5.84 -14.03 18.15
CA GLU A 164 6.73 -13.35 19.08
C GLU A 164 6.68 -13.97 20.48
N VAL A 165 5.50 -14.34 20.96
CA VAL A 165 5.32 -14.86 22.34
C VAL A 165 5.58 -16.37 22.46
N ASN A 166 5.69 -17.09 21.34
CA ASN A 166 5.92 -18.53 21.36
C ASN A 166 7.30 -18.88 21.97
N PHE A 167 7.27 -19.57 23.11
CA PHE A 167 8.46 -19.95 23.85
C PHE A 167 9.44 -20.79 23.03
N ILE A 168 8.92 -21.74 22.22
CA ILE A 168 9.76 -22.62 21.37
C ILE A 168 10.52 -21.76 20.35
N ILE A 169 9.83 -20.80 19.72
CA ILE A 169 10.46 -19.88 18.77
C ILE A 169 11.51 -19.00 19.48
N ARG A 170 11.24 -18.58 20.72
CA ARG A 170 12.18 -17.77 21.50
C ARG A 170 13.43 -18.56 21.89
N ALA A 171 13.34 -19.85 22.16
CA ALA A 171 14.45 -20.73 22.53
C ALA A 171 15.37 -21.08 21.34
N VAL A 172 14.93 -20.94 20.08
CA VAL A 172 15.77 -21.22 18.91
C VAL A 172 16.99 -20.30 18.86
N PRO A 173 18.23 -20.82 18.68
CA PRO A 173 19.43 -19.98 18.55
C PRO A 173 19.35 -18.98 17.40
N ARG A 174 19.96 -17.80 17.57
CA ARG A 174 19.87 -16.66 16.60
C ARG A 174 20.30 -17.03 15.19
N VAL A 175 21.29 -17.91 15.02
CA VAL A 175 21.78 -18.36 13.71
C VAL A 175 20.67 -19.04 12.92
N PHE A 176 19.94 -19.99 13.52
CA PHE A 176 18.82 -20.66 12.84
C PHE A 176 17.66 -19.73 12.58
N LYS A 177 17.36 -18.81 13.51
CA LYS A 177 16.37 -17.74 13.27
C LYS A 177 16.73 -16.89 12.06
N SER A 178 17.99 -16.48 11.93
CA SER A 178 18.42 -15.63 10.82
C SER A 178 18.28 -16.33 9.46
N ILE A 179 18.57 -17.64 9.41
CA ILE A 179 18.39 -18.44 8.19
C ILE A 179 16.90 -18.57 7.83
N ALA A 180 16.06 -18.89 8.83
CA ALA A 180 14.61 -18.99 8.64
C ALA A 180 14.02 -17.65 8.19
N MET A 181 14.39 -16.54 8.84
CA MET A 181 13.94 -15.19 8.47
C MET A 181 14.39 -14.80 7.07
N ARG A 182 15.61 -15.12 6.66
CA ARG A 182 16.07 -14.89 5.28
C ARG A 182 15.22 -15.65 4.24
N ARG A 183 14.83 -16.91 4.54
CA ARG A 183 13.94 -17.69 3.66
C ARG A 183 12.54 -17.10 3.59
N ILE A 184 11.97 -16.73 4.74
CA ILE A 184 10.66 -16.08 4.82
C ILE A 184 10.68 -14.74 4.04
N TYR A 185 11.71 -13.93 4.25
CA TYR A 185 11.89 -12.67 3.54
C TYR A 185 11.99 -12.89 2.01
N LYS A 186 12.82 -13.84 1.55
CA LYS A 186 12.90 -14.16 0.12
C LYS A 186 11.57 -14.66 -0.47
N ALA A 187 10.77 -15.38 0.31
CA ALA A 187 9.44 -15.80 -0.10
C ALA A 187 8.47 -14.62 -0.19
N SER A 188 8.49 -13.72 0.82
CA SER A 188 7.64 -12.53 0.85
C SER A 188 7.92 -11.56 -0.31
N LEU A 189 9.18 -11.44 -0.73
CA LEU A 189 9.56 -10.63 -1.91
C LEU A 189 8.89 -11.10 -3.21
N LYS A 190 8.57 -12.40 -3.30
CA LYS A 190 7.93 -12.99 -4.49
C LYS A 190 6.40 -13.00 -4.39
N ALA A 191 5.87 -12.66 -3.24
CA ALA A 191 4.43 -12.71 -2.96
C ALA A 191 3.70 -11.43 -3.35
N ASN A 192 4.43 -10.36 -3.60
CA ASN A 192 3.85 -9.04 -3.82
C ASN A 192 4.41 -8.39 -5.08
N THR A 193 3.54 -7.82 -5.88
CA THR A 193 3.87 -7.06 -7.09
C THR A 193 4.40 -5.68 -6.74
N SER A 194 3.72 -5.01 -5.80
CA SER A 194 3.98 -3.63 -5.40
C SER A 194 3.52 -3.36 -3.98
N THR A 195 3.79 -2.15 -3.50
CA THR A 195 3.25 -1.60 -2.25
C THR A 195 2.67 -0.23 -2.53
N ILE A 196 1.45 0.03 -2.06
CA ILE A 196 0.86 1.36 -2.00
C ILE A 196 0.51 1.66 -0.55
N THR A 197 1.01 2.78 -0.04
CA THR A 197 0.66 3.28 1.29
C THR A 197 -0.19 4.53 1.18
N ASN A 198 -1.23 4.62 2.00
CA ASN A 198 -2.05 5.82 2.11
C ASN A 198 -1.90 6.37 3.54
N LEU A 199 -1.33 7.57 3.64
CA LEU A 199 -1.14 8.25 4.93
C LEU A 199 -2.39 9.02 5.36
N GLY A 200 -3.40 9.13 4.47
CA GLY A 200 -4.63 9.86 4.75
C GLY A 200 -4.50 11.36 4.61
N VAL A 201 -5.35 12.07 5.33
CA VAL A 201 -5.41 13.54 5.34
C VAL A 201 -4.50 14.09 6.41
N VAL A 202 -3.61 15.01 6.01
CA VAL A 202 -2.76 15.75 6.94
C VAL A 202 -3.56 16.92 7.53
N SER A 203 -3.52 17.02 8.84
CA SER A 203 -4.01 18.20 9.57
C SER A 203 -2.83 19.00 10.10
N VAL A 204 -2.84 20.29 9.84
CA VAL A 204 -1.81 21.23 10.28
C VAL A 204 -2.49 22.31 11.12
N ASP A 205 -1.79 22.78 12.16
CA ASP A 205 -2.26 23.90 12.98
C ASP A 205 -2.51 25.15 12.11
N ASP A 206 -3.53 25.93 12.41
CA ASP A 206 -3.97 27.06 11.61
C ASP A 206 -2.85 28.08 11.34
N MET A 207 -1.98 28.29 12.33
CA MET A 207 -0.84 29.21 12.21
C MET A 207 0.19 28.84 11.13
N TYR A 208 0.21 27.56 10.70
CA TYR A 208 1.16 27.09 9.65
C TYR A 208 0.50 26.89 8.29
N LYS A 209 -0.84 26.95 8.19
CA LYS A 209 -1.58 26.62 6.97
C LYS A 209 -1.23 27.52 5.79
N GLU A 210 -0.91 28.80 6.02
CA GLU A 210 -0.56 29.74 4.97
C GLU A 210 0.83 29.48 4.38
N TYR A 211 1.74 28.86 5.13
CA TYR A 211 3.12 28.56 4.72
C TYR A 211 3.26 27.19 4.03
N ILE A 212 2.22 26.34 4.09
CA ILE A 212 2.27 24.98 3.56
C ILE A 212 1.28 24.86 2.41
N ASP A 213 1.81 24.61 1.22
CA ASP A 213 1.01 24.38 0.01
C ASP A 213 0.57 22.91 -0.09
N ARG A 214 1.50 21.97 0.03
CA ARG A 214 1.25 20.54 -0.12
C ARG A 214 2.27 19.67 0.59
N PHE A 215 1.96 18.38 0.71
CA PHE A 215 2.86 17.37 1.25
C PHE A 215 3.16 16.32 0.19
N HIS A 216 4.40 15.81 0.22
CA HIS A 216 4.84 14.69 -0.61
C HIS A 216 5.34 13.57 0.27
N VAL A 217 5.07 12.33 -0.15
CA VAL A 217 5.62 11.13 0.49
C VAL A 217 6.23 10.27 -0.59
N VAL A 218 7.45 9.82 -0.35
CA VAL A 218 8.21 8.99 -1.28
C VAL A 218 8.56 7.68 -0.58
N LEU A 219 8.20 6.56 -1.19
CA LEU A 219 8.60 5.25 -0.69
C LEU A 219 9.95 4.85 -1.28
N SER A 220 10.88 4.45 -0.43
CA SER A 220 12.15 3.89 -0.87
C SER A 220 11.96 2.58 -1.62
N MET A 221 12.86 2.29 -2.56
CA MET A 221 12.86 1.05 -3.31
C MET A 221 13.23 -0.14 -2.43
N SER A 222 12.64 -1.29 -2.70
CA SER A 222 13.01 -2.55 -2.06
C SER A 222 13.23 -3.64 -3.09
N LYS A 223 14.05 -4.61 -2.72
CA LYS A 223 14.37 -5.73 -3.60
C LYS A 223 13.08 -6.46 -4.03
N GLY A 224 12.89 -6.60 -5.34
CA GLY A 224 11.73 -7.32 -5.90
C GLY A 224 10.47 -6.48 -6.15
N GLN A 225 10.45 -5.23 -5.69
CA GLN A 225 9.38 -4.28 -5.99
C GLN A 225 9.99 -3.05 -6.67
N PHE A 226 9.80 -2.93 -7.97
CA PHE A 226 10.44 -1.91 -8.81
C PHE A 226 9.56 -0.69 -9.06
N ILE A 227 8.29 -0.75 -8.71
CA ILE A 227 7.35 0.39 -8.72
C ILE A 227 6.58 0.35 -7.41
N LYS A 228 6.46 1.48 -6.72
CA LYS A 228 5.66 1.66 -5.51
C LYS A 228 4.85 2.92 -5.58
N GLY A 229 3.79 2.99 -4.80
CA GLY A 229 2.93 4.16 -4.69
C GLY A 229 2.79 4.65 -3.25
N SER A 230 2.65 5.95 -3.08
CA SER A 230 2.24 6.56 -1.82
C SER A 230 1.20 7.64 -2.05
N VAL A 231 0.32 7.81 -1.09
CA VAL A 231 -0.80 8.74 -1.15
C VAL A 231 -0.80 9.58 0.11
N ILE A 232 -1.00 10.88 -0.05
CA ILE A 232 -1.19 11.83 1.04
C ILE A 232 -2.14 12.92 0.56
N SER A 233 -2.98 13.45 1.45
CA SER A 233 -3.90 14.54 1.09
C SER A 233 -3.74 15.70 2.07
N TYR A 234 -3.82 16.91 1.53
CA TYR A 234 -3.83 18.15 2.30
C TYR A 234 -4.71 19.17 1.59
N LYS A 235 -5.62 19.84 2.32
CA LYS A 235 -6.67 20.68 1.73
C LYS A 235 -7.45 19.87 0.68
N ASP A 236 -7.70 20.43 -0.51
CA ASP A 236 -8.35 19.70 -1.63
C ASP A 236 -7.33 19.05 -2.59
N THR A 237 -6.09 18.83 -2.17
CA THR A 237 -5.09 18.19 -3.02
C THR A 237 -4.69 16.82 -2.48
N LEU A 238 -4.95 15.78 -3.26
CA LEU A 238 -4.38 14.45 -3.08
C LEU A 238 -3.13 14.35 -3.94
N VAL A 239 -2.02 13.97 -3.34
CA VAL A 239 -0.77 13.69 -4.05
C VAL A 239 -0.58 12.18 -4.11
N PHE A 240 -0.61 11.63 -5.33
CA PHE A 240 -0.20 10.26 -5.57
C PHE A 240 1.23 10.26 -6.11
N THR A 241 2.14 9.63 -5.38
CA THR A 241 3.55 9.58 -5.76
C THR A 241 3.93 8.17 -6.18
N PHE A 242 4.41 8.01 -7.40
CA PHE A 242 5.14 6.83 -7.82
C PHE A 242 6.63 6.96 -7.52
N SER A 243 7.21 5.90 -6.97
CA SER A 243 8.65 5.66 -6.92
C SER A 243 8.97 4.48 -7.84
N SER A 244 9.93 4.61 -8.74
CA SER A 244 10.30 3.57 -9.71
C SER A 244 11.81 3.39 -9.81
N ALA A 245 12.26 2.14 -9.87
CA ALA A 245 13.65 1.77 -10.15
C ALA A 245 13.84 1.27 -11.60
N ILE A 246 12.81 1.41 -12.45
CA ILE A 246 12.85 1.04 -13.87
C ILE A 246 12.46 2.24 -14.73
N ARG A 247 12.96 2.26 -15.97
CA ARG A 247 12.77 3.36 -16.93
C ARG A 247 11.36 3.46 -17.48
N GLU A 248 10.69 2.31 -17.62
CA GLU A 248 9.38 2.26 -18.24
C GLU A 248 8.32 2.95 -17.39
N THR A 249 7.53 3.79 -18.03
CA THR A 249 6.47 4.61 -17.40
C THR A 249 5.06 4.26 -17.86
N PHE A 250 4.89 3.20 -18.67
CA PHE A 250 3.59 2.86 -19.27
C PHE A 250 2.51 2.55 -18.22
N ILE A 251 2.88 1.95 -17.06
CA ILE A 251 1.94 1.69 -15.96
C ILE A 251 1.49 3.00 -15.32
N GLN A 252 2.42 3.89 -14.98
CA GLN A 252 2.13 5.20 -14.40
C GLN A 252 1.28 6.04 -15.35
N LYS A 253 1.62 6.00 -16.64
CA LYS A 253 0.88 6.70 -17.70
C LYS A 253 -0.56 6.21 -17.82
N GLU A 254 -0.78 4.89 -17.83
CA GLU A 254 -2.13 4.34 -17.89
C GLU A 254 -2.92 4.61 -16.61
N PHE A 255 -2.29 4.56 -15.45
CA PHE A 255 -2.90 4.91 -14.17
C PHE A 255 -3.52 6.31 -14.20
N PHE A 256 -2.75 7.33 -14.60
CA PHE A 256 -3.26 8.70 -14.68
C PHE A 256 -4.22 8.91 -15.86
N ARG A 257 -4.01 8.22 -16.98
CA ARG A 257 -4.94 8.26 -18.12
C ARG A 257 -6.33 7.71 -17.76
N GLN A 258 -6.39 6.67 -16.94
CA GLN A 258 -7.68 6.15 -16.48
C GLN A 258 -8.42 7.20 -15.63
N MET A 259 -7.72 7.89 -14.76
CA MET A 259 -8.31 8.98 -13.98
C MET A 259 -8.86 10.11 -14.86
N VAL A 260 -8.09 10.49 -15.89
CA VAL A 260 -8.54 11.52 -16.86
C VAL A 260 -9.78 11.05 -17.63
N ARG A 261 -9.87 9.76 -18.01
CA ARG A 261 -11.09 9.20 -18.64
C ARG A 261 -12.31 9.27 -17.70
N ASP A 262 -12.09 9.16 -16.41
CA ASP A 262 -13.15 9.26 -15.40
C ASP A 262 -13.52 10.71 -15.05
N GLY A 263 -12.89 11.69 -15.73
CA GLY A 263 -13.17 13.14 -15.60
C GLY A 263 -12.38 13.82 -14.50
N ILE A 264 -11.28 13.21 -14.03
CA ILE A 264 -10.42 13.78 -12.98
C ILE A 264 -9.30 14.60 -13.63
N HIS A 265 -9.11 15.84 -13.18
CA HIS A 265 -7.97 16.65 -13.54
C HIS A 265 -6.70 16.16 -12.82
N VAL A 266 -5.65 15.89 -13.60
CA VAL A 266 -4.36 15.42 -13.05
C VAL A 266 -3.25 16.29 -13.60
N SER A 267 -2.50 16.94 -12.73
CA SER A 267 -1.22 17.55 -13.10
C SER A 267 -0.06 16.68 -12.61
N ILE A 268 1.03 16.62 -13.38
CA ILE A 268 2.12 15.69 -13.13
C ILE A 268 3.44 16.45 -13.03
N GLU A 269 4.25 16.08 -12.03
CA GLU A 269 5.59 16.57 -11.84
C GLU A 269 6.54 15.38 -11.63
N SER A 270 7.75 15.45 -12.17
CA SER A 270 8.77 14.40 -12.01
C SER A 270 10.10 14.98 -11.56
N ASN A 271 10.96 14.13 -11.01
CA ASN A 271 12.35 14.53 -10.67
C ASN A 271 13.31 14.53 -11.87
N GLY A 272 12.80 14.45 -13.10
CA GLY A 272 13.58 14.56 -14.33
C GLY A 272 14.35 13.31 -14.76
N VAL A 273 14.50 12.29 -13.92
CA VAL A 273 15.30 11.08 -14.22
C VAL A 273 14.84 10.31 -15.47
N TYR A 274 13.61 10.53 -15.92
CA TYR A 274 13.10 9.91 -17.15
C TYR A 274 13.58 10.58 -18.44
N TYR A 275 14.26 11.73 -18.36
CA TYR A 275 14.71 12.53 -19.50
C TYR A 275 16.23 12.45 -19.70
N GLU A 276 16.93 11.74 -18.83
CA GLU A 276 18.35 11.40 -18.93
C GLU A 276 18.50 10.00 -19.57
#